data_52827bfca97ab86a025b166e6c3ded3e
#
_entry.id   52827bfca97ab86a025b166e6c3ded3e
#
_cell.length_a   1.000
_cell.length_b   1.000
_cell.length_c   1.000
_cell.angle_alpha   90.00
_cell.angle_beta   90.00
_cell.angle_gamma   90.00
#
_symmetry.space_group_name_H-M   'P 1'
#
loop_
_entity.id
_entity.type
_entity.pdbx_description
1 polymer ?
#
loop_
_entity_poly.entity_id
_entity_poly.type
_entity_poly.pdbx_seq_one_letter_code
_entity_poly.pdbx_strand_id
1 'polypeptide(L)'
;MAFEIIWSEPAIRQLRKLDRTVARRIFNKVGELADNPHRLVQRLVSSPYYRVRVGDYRVILDIQQRLLRILVLKVGHRGSIYDR
;
A
#
# COMPACT_ATOMS: atom_id res chain seq x y z
N MET A 1 15.22 -12.05 1.36
CA MET A 1 14.64 -12.09 0.02
C MET A 1 13.58 -11.02 -0.14
N ALA A 2 13.65 -10.25 -1.19
CA ALA A 2 12.74 -9.11 -1.37
C ALA A 2 11.47 -9.52 -2.11
N PHE A 3 10.33 -8.95 -1.66
CA PHE A 3 9.08 -9.11 -2.37
C PHE A 3 9.05 -8.16 -3.56
N GLU A 4 8.42 -8.60 -4.63
CA GLU A 4 8.16 -7.75 -5.78
C GLU A 4 6.95 -6.88 -5.49
N ILE A 5 7.04 -5.57 -5.75
CA ILE A 5 5.92 -4.66 -5.52
C ILE A 5 5.28 -4.32 -6.86
N ILE A 6 3.98 -4.59 -6.95
CA ILE A 6 3.21 -4.34 -8.16
C ILE A 6 2.11 -3.35 -7.83
N TRP A 7 2.10 -2.22 -8.52
CA TRP A 7 1.08 -1.19 -8.35
C TRP A 7 -0.06 -1.43 -9.33
N SER A 8 -1.27 -1.58 -8.80
CA SER A 8 -2.44 -1.72 -9.66
C SER A 8 -2.70 -0.42 -10.40
N GLU A 9 -3.43 -0.50 -11.49
CA GLU A 9 -3.78 0.69 -12.26
C GLU A 9 -4.56 1.72 -11.44
N PRO A 10 -5.58 1.31 -10.67
CA PRO A 10 -6.27 2.27 -9.81
C PRO A 10 -5.34 2.94 -8.80
N ALA A 11 -4.40 2.20 -8.22
CA ALA A 11 -3.46 2.76 -7.26
C ALA A 11 -2.54 3.77 -7.91
N ILE A 12 -2.02 3.46 -9.10
CA ILE A 12 -1.18 4.39 -9.85
C ILE A 12 -1.95 5.67 -10.18
N ARG A 13 -3.19 5.52 -10.61
CA ARG A 13 -4.04 6.65 -10.95
C ARG A 13 -4.26 7.58 -9.75
N GLN A 14 -4.52 6.99 -8.59
CA GLN A 14 -4.70 7.73 -7.37
C GLN A 14 -3.42 8.44 -6.93
N LEU A 15 -2.30 7.75 -7.07
CA LEU A 15 -0.99 8.29 -6.71
C LEU A 15 -0.67 9.53 -7.55
N ARG A 16 -1.00 9.49 -8.84
CA ARG A 16 -0.73 10.59 -9.77
C ARG A 16 -1.53 11.85 -9.46
N LYS A 17 -2.64 11.71 -8.76
CA LYS A 17 -3.47 12.86 -8.39
C LYS A 17 -2.95 13.59 -7.17
N LEU A 18 -2.00 13.02 -6.47
CA LEU A 18 -1.48 13.58 -5.24
C LEU A 18 -0.34 14.56 -5.53
N ASP A 19 -0.11 15.45 -4.56
CA ASP A 19 1.07 16.30 -4.59
C ASP A 19 2.31 15.42 -4.73
N ARG A 20 3.29 15.88 -5.51
CA ARG A 20 4.49 15.12 -5.80
C ARG A 20 5.22 14.65 -4.54
N THR A 21 5.34 15.54 -3.56
CA THR A 21 6.01 15.21 -2.30
C THR A 21 5.29 14.07 -1.57
N VAL A 22 3.97 14.16 -1.52
CA VAL A 22 3.14 13.13 -0.87
C VAL A 22 3.24 11.81 -1.62
N ALA A 23 3.13 11.87 -2.94
CA ALA A 23 3.22 10.67 -3.78
C ALA A 23 4.56 9.96 -3.59
N ARG A 24 5.64 10.73 -3.53
CA ARG A 24 6.98 10.16 -3.32
C ARG A 24 7.10 9.50 -1.96
N ARG A 25 6.55 10.12 -0.92
CA ARG A 25 6.54 9.55 0.42
C ARG A 25 5.83 8.20 0.46
N ILE A 26 4.67 8.15 -0.19
CA ILE A 26 3.89 6.91 -0.26
C ILE A 26 4.67 5.85 -1.03
N PHE A 27 5.23 6.21 -2.16
CA PHE A 27 6.00 5.29 -2.98
C PHE A 27 7.18 4.72 -2.21
N ASN A 28 7.92 5.56 -1.51
CA ASN A 28 9.08 5.14 -0.73
C ASN A 28 8.68 4.25 0.44
N LYS A 29 7.59 4.60 1.12
CA LYS A 29 7.12 3.81 2.26
C LYS A 29 6.70 2.41 1.82
N VAL A 30 5.99 2.33 0.71
CA VAL A 30 5.60 1.03 0.16
C VAL A 30 6.83 0.23 -0.25
N GLY A 31 7.83 0.89 -0.81
CA GLY A 31 9.08 0.24 -1.19
C GLY A 31 9.80 -0.42 -0.01
N GLU A 32 9.69 0.17 1.18
CA GLU A 32 10.29 -0.40 2.38
C GLU A 32 9.69 -1.74 2.76
N LEU A 33 8.49 -2.03 2.29
CA LEU A 33 7.83 -3.29 2.60
C LEU A 33 8.44 -4.49 1.87
N ALA A 34 9.24 -4.24 0.85
CA ALA A 34 9.79 -5.31 0.03
C ALA A 34 10.59 -6.32 0.83
N ASP A 35 11.33 -5.86 1.82
CA ASP A 35 12.18 -6.74 2.63
C ASP A 35 11.45 -7.35 3.82
N ASN A 36 10.44 -6.67 4.34
CA ASN A 36 9.70 -7.15 5.50
C ASN A 36 8.27 -6.62 5.46
N PRO A 37 7.41 -7.23 4.64
CA PRO A 37 6.08 -6.68 4.38
C PRO A 37 5.17 -6.64 5.60
N HIS A 38 5.36 -7.53 6.58
CA HIS A 38 4.45 -7.58 7.72
C HIS A 38 4.80 -6.62 8.85
N ARG A 39 5.93 -5.96 8.76
CA ARG A 39 6.44 -5.12 9.85
C ARG A 39 5.64 -3.82 10.05
N LEU A 40 5.24 -3.19 8.96
CA LEU A 40 4.64 -1.86 8.99
C LEU A 40 3.18 -1.83 8.59
N VAL A 41 2.57 -2.99 8.47
CA VAL A 41 1.19 -3.08 8.01
C VAL A 41 0.27 -3.59 9.11
N GLN A 42 -1.02 -3.30 8.96
CA GLN A 42 -2.06 -3.83 9.82
C GLN A 42 -3.05 -4.57 8.96
N ARG A 43 -3.48 -5.73 9.43
CA ARG A 43 -4.48 -6.49 8.71
C ARG A 43 -5.84 -5.84 8.86
N LEU A 44 -6.59 -5.77 7.77
CA LEU A 44 -7.93 -5.23 7.80
C LEU A 44 -8.89 -6.23 8.42
N VAL A 45 -9.88 -5.71 9.13
CA VAL A 45 -10.90 -6.55 9.78
C VAL A 45 -11.75 -7.24 8.71
N SER A 46 -11.93 -8.55 8.86
CA SER A 46 -12.75 -9.37 7.94
C SER A 46 -12.32 -9.28 6.49
N SER A 47 -11.03 -9.15 6.26
CA SER A 47 -10.48 -9.00 4.92
C SER A 47 -9.12 -9.69 4.85
N PRO A 48 -8.75 -10.24 3.68
CA PRO A 48 -7.41 -10.81 3.49
C PRO A 48 -6.35 -9.75 3.24
N TYR A 49 -6.74 -8.47 3.17
CA TYR A 49 -5.83 -7.39 2.79
C TYR A 49 -5.23 -6.69 3.98
N TYR A 50 -4.23 -5.87 3.71
CA TYR A 50 -3.49 -5.15 4.73
C TYR A 50 -3.49 -3.66 4.41
N ARG A 51 -3.20 -2.86 5.41
CA ARG A 51 -3.14 -1.42 5.32
C ARG A 51 -1.80 -0.93 5.83
N VAL A 52 -1.24 0.06 5.15
CA VAL A 52 -0.11 0.82 5.68
C VAL A 52 -0.48 2.30 5.70
N ARG A 53 -0.13 2.99 6.78
CA ARG A 53 -0.37 4.42 6.91
C ARG A 53 0.84 5.20 6.45
N VAL A 54 0.58 6.27 5.72
CA VAL A 54 1.62 7.22 5.31
C VAL A 54 1.05 8.62 5.51
N GLY A 55 1.36 9.24 6.65
CA GLY A 55 0.75 10.53 7.01
C GLY A 55 -0.76 10.39 7.11
N ASP A 56 -1.49 11.22 6.38
CA ASP A 56 -2.95 11.18 6.34
C ASP A 56 -3.49 10.25 5.28
N TYR A 57 -2.63 9.47 4.65
CA TYR A 57 -3.03 8.56 3.58
C TYR A 57 -2.93 7.12 4.02
N ARG A 58 -3.72 6.28 3.36
CA ARG A 58 -3.72 4.84 3.59
C ARG A 58 -3.51 4.12 2.27
N VAL A 59 -2.74 3.06 2.34
CA VAL A 59 -2.47 2.22 1.18
C VAL A 59 -2.98 0.82 1.50
N ILE A 60 -3.83 0.29 0.65
CA ILE A 60 -4.37 -1.07 0.81
C ILE A 60 -3.57 -2.01 -0.05
N LEU A 61 -3.13 -3.10 0.56
CA LEU A 61 -2.20 -4.05 -0.06
C LEU A 61 -2.72 -5.47 0.02
N ASP A 62 -2.32 -6.28 -0.94
CA ASP A 62 -2.46 -7.72 -0.86
C ASP A 62 -1.06 -8.31 -0.79
N ILE A 63 -0.74 -9.00 0.30
CA ILE A 63 0.59 -9.62 0.46
C ILE A 63 0.46 -11.08 0.08
N GLN A 64 1.06 -11.44 -1.05
CA GLN A 64 1.02 -12.80 -1.58
C GLN A 64 2.32 -13.50 -1.20
N GLN A 65 2.28 -14.14 -0.04
CA GLN A 65 3.46 -14.75 0.57
C GLN A 65 4.13 -15.80 -0.33
N ARG A 66 3.33 -16.65 -0.94
CA ARG A 66 3.86 -17.73 -1.78
C ARG A 66 4.58 -17.22 -3.02
N LEU A 67 4.10 -16.12 -3.56
CA LEU A 67 4.64 -15.54 -4.79
C LEU A 67 5.70 -14.49 -4.52
N LEU A 68 5.95 -14.17 -3.26
CA LEU A 68 6.84 -13.09 -2.82
C LEU A 68 6.46 -11.80 -3.53
N ARG A 69 5.18 -11.45 -3.47
CA ARG A 69 4.62 -10.33 -4.21
C ARG A 69 3.70 -9.51 -3.34
N ILE A 70 3.77 -8.19 -3.49
CA ILE A 70 2.88 -7.26 -2.84
C ILE A 70 2.12 -6.49 -3.93
N LEU A 71 0.79 -6.63 -3.93
CA LEU A 71 -0.05 -5.88 -4.84
C LEU A 71 -0.57 -4.64 -4.13
N VAL A 72 -0.31 -3.47 -4.68
CA VAL A 72 -0.85 -2.22 -4.15
C VAL A 72 -2.20 -1.98 -4.81
N LEU A 73 -3.26 -2.11 -4.04
CA LEU A 73 -4.62 -2.09 -4.56
C LEU A 73 -5.24 -0.70 -4.61
N LYS A 74 -5.04 0.08 -3.56
CA LYS A 74 -5.64 1.40 -3.43
C LYS A 74 -4.75 2.34 -2.65
N VAL A 75 -4.81 3.62 -3.02
CA VAL A 75 -4.20 4.70 -2.26
C VAL A 75 -5.29 5.75 -2.05
N GLY A 76 -5.45 6.23 -0.83
CA GLY A 76 -6.46 7.24 -0.59
C GLY A 76 -6.25 7.97 0.71
N HIS A 77 -6.88 9.14 0.83
CA HIS A 77 -6.89 9.90 2.07
C HIS A 77 -7.68 9.13 3.11
N ARG A 78 -7.25 9.22 4.37
CA ARG A 78 -7.87 8.45 5.44
C ARG A 78 -9.38 8.66 5.59
N GLY A 79 -9.87 9.82 5.17
CA GLY A 79 -11.30 10.12 5.25
C GLY A 79 -12.13 9.60 4.09
N SER A 80 -11.50 9.12 3.03
CA SER A 80 -12.18 8.69 1.81
C SER A 80 -11.94 7.23 1.43
N ILE A 81 -11.17 6.49 2.22
CA ILE A 81 -10.88 5.09 1.96
C ILE A 81 -11.34 4.25 3.16
N TYR A 82 -12.05 3.17 2.87
CA TYR A 82 -12.59 2.29 3.91
C TYR A 82 -11.63 1.14 4.17
N ASP A 83 -11.54 0.75 5.45
CA ASP A 83 -10.65 -0.31 5.93
C ASP A 83 -11.31 -1.68 6.02
N ARG A 84 -12.35 -1.89 5.28
CA ARG A 84 -13.04 -3.18 5.34
C ARG A 84 -13.33 -3.76 3.99
#